data_96818198ca06b914eca9dd6bf2e77787
#
_entry.id   96818198ca06b914eca9dd6bf2e77787
#
_cell.length_a   1.000
_cell.length_b   1.000
_cell.length_c   1.000
_cell.angle_alpha   90.00
_cell.angle_beta   90.00
_cell.angle_gamma   90.00
#
_symmetry.space_group_name_H-M   'P 1'
#
loop_
_entity.id
_entity.type
_entity.pdbx_description
1 polymer ?
#
loop_
_entity_poly.entity_id
_entity_poly.type
_entity_poly.pdbx_seq_one_letter_code
_entity_poly.pdbx_strand_id
1 'polypeptide(L)'
;DVYKRQPKEGAPLRASRYSRIPVINAGDGGHSHPTQTLLDMMTIRQRKGHLDHLTIGFCGDLKFGRTVHSLIKSLSRLPGMKFVLISPEELRVPDYIISEILEPNNIPYVETRSMEEALPDLDVLYMTRVQRERFFNEEDYIRLKNSYVLTKEKLALAPADMPVLHPLPRVNEITLDVDDDPRAAYFDQVQNGVYMRMALIMTLLGLKDPKTGEVAFNVEG
;
A
#
# COMPACT_ATOMS: atom_id res chain seq x y z
N ASP A 1 1.32 17.79 -18.95
CA ASP A 1 1.37 16.45 -18.42
C ASP A 1 1.02 16.45 -16.93
N VAL A 2 -0.18 16.04 -16.58
CA VAL A 2 -0.73 16.08 -15.20
C VAL A 2 -0.28 14.92 -14.33
N TYR A 3 0.32 13.88 -14.92
CA TYR A 3 0.71 12.65 -14.23
C TYR A 3 2.23 12.49 -14.24
N LYS A 4 2.87 12.52 -13.07
CA LYS A 4 4.33 12.43 -12.93
C LYS A 4 4.77 11.29 -12.03
N ARG A 5 5.68 10.48 -12.57
CA ARG A 5 6.47 9.49 -11.85
C ARG A 5 7.95 9.82 -12.04
N GLN A 6 8.66 10.12 -10.97
CA GLN A 6 10.04 10.59 -11.02
C GLN A 6 10.94 9.79 -10.07
N PRO A 7 12.22 9.55 -10.42
CA PRO A 7 13.17 8.92 -9.52
C PRO A 7 13.60 9.83 -8.36
N LYS A 8 13.53 11.17 -8.55
CA LYS A 8 13.90 12.13 -7.50
C LYS A 8 12.73 12.43 -6.59
N GLU A 9 12.96 12.30 -5.29
CA GLU A 9 12.03 12.67 -4.24
C GLU A 9 11.71 14.17 -4.29
N GLY A 10 10.46 14.53 -4.04
CA GLY A 10 9.97 15.91 -4.08
C GLY A 10 9.82 16.52 -5.47
N ALA A 11 10.18 15.80 -6.56
CA ALA A 11 10.07 16.36 -7.91
C ALA A 11 8.63 16.76 -8.30
N PRO A 12 7.56 15.98 -7.98
CA PRO A 12 6.18 16.41 -8.24
C PRO A 12 5.78 17.67 -7.46
N LEU A 13 6.19 17.77 -6.19
CA LEU A 13 5.95 18.99 -5.38
C LEU A 13 6.63 20.21 -5.97
N ARG A 14 7.89 20.06 -6.43
CA ARG A 14 8.58 21.15 -7.10
C ARG A 14 7.88 21.55 -8.40
N ALA A 15 7.46 20.57 -9.20
CA ALA A 15 6.73 20.83 -10.45
C ALA A 15 5.41 21.56 -10.19
N SER A 16 4.66 21.22 -9.13
CA SER A 16 3.39 21.86 -8.80
C SER A 16 3.53 23.37 -8.49
N ARG A 17 4.68 23.80 -7.95
CA ARG A 17 4.95 25.23 -7.64
C ARG A 17 5.09 26.11 -8.88
N TYR A 18 5.38 25.51 -10.04
CA TYR A 18 5.58 26.22 -11.32
C TYR A 18 4.53 25.86 -12.36
N SER A 19 3.63 24.94 -12.06
CA SER A 19 2.57 24.48 -12.96
C SER A 19 1.30 25.30 -12.74
N ARG A 20 0.61 25.64 -13.85
CA ARG A 20 -0.73 26.25 -13.82
C ARG A 20 -1.86 25.22 -13.85
N ILE A 21 -1.51 23.94 -13.96
CA ILE A 21 -2.44 22.81 -13.95
C ILE A 21 -2.10 21.88 -12.79
N PRO A 22 -3.06 21.10 -12.31
CA PRO A 22 -2.80 20.11 -11.25
C PRO A 22 -1.65 19.16 -11.60
N VAL A 23 -0.83 18.82 -10.62
CA VAL A 23 0.27 17.86 -10.74
C VAL A 23 -0.01 16.66 -9.83
N ILE A 24 -0.18 15.48 -10.42
CA ILE A 24 -0.43 14.24 -9.69
C ILE A 24 0.91 13.53 -9.42
N ASN A 25 1.22 13.29 -8.15
CA ASN A 25 2.35 12.45 -7.76
C ASN A 25 1.99 10.96 -8.00
N ALA A 26 2.57 10.36 -9.03
CA ALA A 26 2.42 8.95 -9.36
C ALA A 26 3.58 8.07 -8.84
N GLY A 27 4.33 8.59 -7.90
CA GLY A 27 5.50 7.98 -7.26
C GLY A 27 6.77 8.77 -7.51
N ASP A 28 7.46 9.16 -6.43
CA ASP A 28 8.68 9.95 -6.43
C ASP A 28 9.79 9.24 -5.64
N GLY A 29 10.64 8.53 -6.34
CA GLY A 29 11.76 7.79 -5.73
C GLY A 29 11.32 6.76 -4.70
N GLY A 30 11.95 6.78 -3.54
CA GLY A 30 11.58 5.97 -2.36
C GLY A 30 10.57 6.63 -1.43
N HIS A 31 10.21 7.91 -1.68
CA HIS A 31 9.49 8.74 -0.73
C HIS A 31 7.98 8.42 -0.65
N SER A 32 7.22 8.55 -1.73
CA SER A 32 5.77 8.34 -1.67
C SER A 32 5.14 7.82 -2.96
N HIS A 33 3.95 7.23 -2.83
CA HIS A 33 3.14 6.76 -3.95
C HIS A 33 1.64 7.00 -3.69
N PRO A 34 1.17 8.27 -3.69
CA PRO A 34 -0.19 8.60 -3.29
C PRO A 34 -1.28 7.89 -4.10
N THR A 35 -1.08 7.75 -5.43
CA THR A 35 -2.08 7.09 -6.28
C THR A 35 -2.18 5.57 -6.00
N GLN A 36 -1.11 4.94 -5.52
CA GLN A 36 -1.17 3.57 -5.03
C GLN A 36 -1.95 3.50 -3.72
N THR A 37 -1.66 4.39 -2.78
CA THR A 37 -2.38 4.46 -1.51
C THR A 37 -3.90 4.59 -1.69
N LEU A 38 -4.34 5.45 -2.60
CA LEU A 38 -5.77 5.66 -2.86
C LEU A 38 -6.45 4.39 -3.38
N LEU A 39 -5.82 3.67 -4.33
CA LEU A 39 -6.39 2.42 -4.84
C LEU A 39 -6.33 1.28 -3.82
N ASP A 40 -5.30 1.25 -2.97
CA ASP A 40 -5.19 0.29 -1.87
C ASP A 40 -6.34 0.49 -0.87
N MET A 41 -6.57 1.73 -0.43
CA MET A 41 -7.68 2.09 0.46
C MET A 41 -9.04 1.78 -0.18
N MET A 42 -9.23 2.06 -1.48
CA MET A 42 -10.45 1.70 -2.20
C MET A 42 -10.67 0.18 -2.17
N THR A 43 -9.62 -0.61 -2.41
CA THR A 43 -9.70 -2.07 -2.41
C THR A 43 -10.04 -2.61 -1.02
N ILE A 44 -9.39 -2.09 0.04
CA ILE A 44 -9.70 -2.45 1.42
C ILE A 44 -11.17 -2.14 1.73
N ARG A 45 -11.64 -0.94 1.41
CA ARG A 45 -13.03 -0.53 1.63
C ARG A 45 -14.03 -1.42 0.89
N GLN A 46 -13.74 -1.82 -0.35
CA GLN A 46 -14.60 -2.71 -1.12
C GLN A 46 -14.68 -4.11 -0.52
N ARG A 47 -13.55 -4.62 0.00
CA ARG A 47 -13.47 -5.98 0.54
C ARG A 47 -13.96 -6.09 1.99
N LYS A 48 -13.72 -5.06 2.83
CA LYS A 48 -14.11 -5.05 4.24
C LYS A 48 -15.37 -4.22 4.54
N GLY A 49 -15.84 -3.39 3.59
CA GLY A 49 -16.99 -2.49 3.78
C GLY A 49 -16.66 -1.19 4.50
N HIS A 50 -15.53 -1.10 5.20
CA HIS A 50 -15.06 0.06 5.96
C HIS A 50 -13.54 0.19 5.89
N LEU A 51 -12.98 1.29 6.45
CA LEU A 51 -11.54 1.55 6.47
C LEU A 51 -10.97 1.75 7.87
N ASP A 52 -11.82 1.83 8.86
CA ASP A 52 -11.48 2.05 10.27
C ASP A 52 -11.50 0.74 11.07
N HIS A 53 -10.90 0.75 12.27
CA HIS A 53 -10.90 -0.39 13.20
C HIS A 53 -10.39 -1.70 12.57
N LEU A 54 -9.33 -1.62 11.76
CA LEU A 54 -8.72 -2.75 11.08
C LEU A 54 -7.31 -3.04 11.62
N THR A 55 -6.98 -4.32 11.71
CA THR A 55 -5.62 -4.82 11.93
C THR A 55 -5.00 -5.16 10.59
N ILE A 56 -4.01 -4.39 10.16
CA ILE A 56 -3.36 -4.56 8.85
C ILE A 56 -1.95 -5.10 9.01
N GLY A 57 -1.70 -6.26 8.41
CA GLY A 57 -0.37 -6.84 8.30
C GLY A 57 0.35 -6.31 7.06
N PHE A 58 1.53 -5.74 7.23
CA PHE A 58 2.45 -5.42 6.15
C PHE A 58 3.59 -6.44 6.15
N CYS A 59 3.78 -7.15 5.04
CA CYS A 59 4.74 -8.25 4.99
C CYS A 59 5.73 -8.11 3.83
N GLY A 60 7.02 -8.25 4.12
CA GLY A 60 8.11 -8.29 3.16
C GLY A 60 9.14 -7.17 3.32
N ASP A 61 9.39 -6.39 2.26
CA ASP A 61 10.32 -5.25 2.29
C ASP A 61 9.62 -4.00 2.82
N LEU A 62 9.68 -3.79 4.12
CA LEU A 62 9.10 -2.61 4.78
C LEU A 62 10.07 -1.43 4.82
N LYS A 63 11.37 -1.68 4.58
CA LYS A 63 12.41 -0.65 4.62
C LYS A 63 12.37 0.28 3.41
N PHE A 64 12.24 -0.30 2.21
CA PHE A 64 12.26 0.44 0.95
C PHE A 64 10.88 0.53 0.30
N GLY A 65 9.87 -0.05 0.95
CA GLY A 65 8.49 -0.14 0.47
C GLY A 65 7.73 1.20 0.55
N ARG A 66 7.97 2.15 -0.38
CA ARG A 66 7.25 3.43 -0.41
C ARG A 66 5.73 3.29 -0.41
N THR A 67 5.20 2.20 -0.96
CA THR A 67 3.75 1.92 -0.94
C THR A 67 3.28 1.61 0.47
N VAL A 68 4.07 0.86 1.24
CA VAL A 68 3.84 0.59 2.66
C VAL A 68 3.85 1.89 3.46
N HIS A 69 4.91 2.70 3.32
CA HIS A 69 5.05 3.96 4.07
C HIS A 69 3.88 4.91 3.80
N SER A 70 3.50 5.05 2.53
CA SER A 70 2.38 5.92 2.15
C SER A 70 1.04 5.41 2.66
N LEU A 71 0.82 4.09 2.65
CA LEU A 71 -0.41 3.48 3.13
C LEU A 71 -0.51 3.56 4.65
N ILE A 72 0.57 3.26 5.40
CA ILE A 72 0.64 3.45 6.86
C ILE A 72 0.29 4.89 7.22
N LYS A 73 0.95 5.88 6.59
CA LYS A 73 0.69 7.30 6.84
C LYS A 73 -0.76 7.72 6.60
N SER A 74 -1.41 7.13 5.62
CA SER A 74 -2.80 7.47 5.30
C SER A 74 -3.79 6.79 6.25
N LEU A 75 -3.58 5.51 6.55
CA LEU A 75 -4.42 4.74 7.45
C LEU A 75 -4.29 5.18 8.92
N SER A 76 -3.11 5.68 9.34
CA SER A 76 -2.89 6.21 10.70
C SER A 76 -3.80 7.39 11.07
N ARG A 77 -4.45 8.00 10.08
CA ARG A 77 -5.42 9.09 10.30
C ARG A 77 -6.83 8.58 10.62
N LEU A 78 -7.06 7.28 10.47
CA LEU A 78 -8.35 6.66 10.69
C LEU A 78 -8.42 6.08 12.11
N PRO A 79 -9.59 6.06 12.74
CA PRO A 79 -9.74 5.56 14.11
C PRO A 79 -9.57 4.04 14.18
N GLY A 80 -9.05 3.57 15.32
CA GLY A 80 -9.00 2.16 15.67
C GLY A 80 -8.08 1.27 14.84
N MET A 81 -7.15 1.87 14.08
CA MET A 81 -6.17 1.11 13.28
C MET A 81 -5.13 0.43 14.16
N LYS A 82 -4.72 -0.77 13.76
CA LYS A 82 -3.58 -1.52 14.32
C LYS A 82 -2.71 -2.04 13.19
N PHE A 83 -1.39 -2.07 13.38
CA PHE A 83 -0.48 -2.56 12.37
C PHE A 83 0.38 -3.72 12.88
N VAL A 84 0.57 -4.72 12.02
CA VAL A 84 1.51 -5.81 12.24
C VAL A 84 2.57 -5.73 11.15
N LEU A 85 3.80 -5.45 11.55
CA LEU A 85 4.94 -5.20 10.67
C LEU A 85 5.77 -6.48 10.59
N ILE A 86 5.63 -7.22 9.48
CA ILE A 86 6.19 -8.57 9.30
C ILE A 86 7.39 -8.47 8.36
N SER A 87 8.61 -8.49 8.90
CA SER A 87 9.82 -8.38 8.10
C SER A 87 11.04 -9.00 8.78
N PRO A 88 12.09 -9.38 8.00
CA PRO A 88 13.40 -9.62 8.59
C PRO A 88 13.95 -8.33 9.19
N GLU A 89 14.88 -8.45 10.11
CA GLU A 89 15.49 -7.28 10.79
C GLU A 89 16.06 -6.25 9.81
N GLU A 90 16.69 -6.72 8.74
CA GLU A 90 17.34 -5.89 7.74
C GLU A 90 16.36 -5.10 6.87
N LEU A 91 15.10 -5.54 6.80
CA LEU A 91 14.02 -4.95 6.01
C LEU A 91 12.89 -4.38 6.87
N ARG A 92 13.15 -4.16 8.16
CA ARG A 92 12.17 -3.53 9.06
C ARG A 92 11.80 -2.12 8.61
N VAL A 93 10.64 -1.69 9.02
CA VAL A 93 10.17 -0.33 8.73
C VAL A 93 11.16 0.71 9.28
N PRO A 94 11.43 1.82 8.56
CA PRO A 94 12.32 2.87 9.04
C PRO A 94 11.81 3.52 10.33
N ASP A 95 12.74 3.89 11.22
CA ASP A 95 12.44 4.44 12.54
C ASP A 95 11.54 5.68 12.48
N TYR A 96 11.63 6.51 11.41
CA TYR A 96 10.77 7.68 11.27
C TYR A 96 9.27 7.33 11.10
N ILE A 97 8.94 6.15 10.56
CA ILE A 97 7.54 5.68 10.49
C ILE A 97 7.00 5.44 11.90
N ILE A 98 7.83 4.86 12.77
CA ILE A 98 7.45 4.62 14.16
C ILE A 98 7.34 5.95 14.91
N SER A 99 8.43 6.73 14.96
CA SER A 99 8.56 7.93 15.80
C SER A 99 7.78 9.15 15.32
N GLU A 100 7.53 9.28 14.01
CA GLU A 100 6.85 10.45 13.45
C GLU A 100 5.39 10.18 13.04
N ILE A 101 5.01 8.90 12.89
CA ILE A 101 3.67 8.54 12.41
C ILE A 101 2.91 7.70 13.42
N LEU A 102 3.45 6.54 13.86
CA LEU A 102 2.69 5.62 14.70
C LEU A 102 2.57 6.11 16.13
N GLU A 103 3.68 6.43 16.79
CA GLU A 103 3.71 6.89 18.18
C GLU A 103 2.93 8.19 18.40
N PRO A 104 3.12 9.28 17.59
CA PRO A 104 2.37 10.52 17.79
C PRO A 104 0.87 10.39 17.60
N ASN A 105 0.43 9.42 16.81
CA ASN A 105 -1.00 9.14 16.57
C ASN A 105 -1.55 8.04 17.51
N ASN A 106 -0.74 7.55 18.46
CA ASN A 106 -1.09 6.46 19.38
C ASN A 106 -1.62 5.21 18.64
N ILE A 107 -1.01 4.86 17.51
CA ILE A 107 -1.37 3.69 16.73
C ILE A 107 -0.68 2.45 17.30
N PRO A 108 -1.42 1.44 17.80
CA PRO A 108 -0.84 0.18 18.21
C PRO A 108 -0.16 -0.54 17.05
N TYR A 109 1.06 -1.01 17.28
CA TYR A 109 1.79 -1.81 16.31
C TYR A 109 2.58 -2.95 16.97
N VAL A 110 2.84 -3.99 16.20
CA VAL A 110 3.69 -5.11 16.57
C VAL A 110 4.67 -5.37 15.44
N GLU A 111 5.95 -5.53 15.76
CA GLU A 111 6.97 -6.02 14.83
C GLU A 111 7.18 -7.52 15.05
N THR A 112 7.13 -8.30 13.99
CA THR A 112 7.34 -9.76 14.04
C THR A 112 8.08 -10.25 12.81
N ARG A 113 8.73 -11.41 12.95
CA ARG A 113 9.38 -12.11 11.83
C ARG A 113 8.54 -13.29 11.30
N SER A 114 7.48 -13.66 12.01
CA SER A 114 6.63 -14.79 11.67
C SER A 114 5.33 -14.30 11.03
N MET A 115 5.16 -14.59 9.74
CA MET A 115 3.91 -14.35 9.04
C MET A 115 2.82 -15.29 9.57
N GLU A 116 3.16 -16.54 9.84
CA GLU A 116 2.26 -17.58 10.30
C GLU A 116 1.63 -17.24 11.65
N GLU A 117 2.40 -16.66 12.57
CA GLU A 117 1.90 -16.21 13.86
C GLU A 117 0.98 -14.98 13.74
N ALA A 118 1.22 -14.14 12.74
CA ALA A 118 0.44 -12.92 12.54
C ALA A 118 -0.90 -13.18 11.83
N LEU A 119 -0.93 -14.09 10.86
CA LEU A 119 -2.07 -14.29 9.95
C LEU A 119 -3.44 -14.46 10.64
N PRO A 120 -3.58 -15.17 11.79
CA PRO A 120 -4.88 -15.38 12.42
C PRO A 120 -5.58 -14.09 12.89
N ASP A 121 -4.82 -13.06 13.20
CA ASP A 121 -5.31 -11.81 13.80
C ASP A 121 -5.45 -10.66 12.81
N LEU A 122 -5.19 -10.90 11.51
CA LEU A 122 -5.23 -9.85 10.49
C LEU A 122 -6.60 -9.70 9.85
N ASP A 123 -7.02 -8.45 9.69
CA ASP A 123 -8.16 -8.08 8.84
C ASP A 123 -7.76 -7.93 7.37
N VAL A 124 -6.51 -7.52 7.12
CA VAL A 124 -5.94 -7.31 5.77
C VAL A 124 -4.48 -7.70 5.78
N LEU A 125 -4.03 -8.41 4.74
CA LEU A 125 -2.61 -8.65 4.50
C LEU A 125 -2.14 -7.88 3.26
N TYR A 126 -1.13 -7.03 3.44
CA TYR A 126 -0.46 -6.30 2.37
C TYR A 126 0.94 -6.88 2.14
N MET A 127 1.09 -7.62 1.05
CA MET A 127 2.36 -8.24 0.68
C MET A 127 3.21 -7.30 -0.18
N THR A 128 4.53 -7.35 0.00
CA THR A 128 5.49 -6.63 -0.85
C THR A 128 6.62 -7.57 -1.29
N ARG A 129 7.16 -7.32 -2.47
CA ARG A 129 8.35 -8.01 -2.94
C ARG A 129 9.62 -7.41 -2.34
N VAL A 130 10.65 -8.24 -2.19
CA VAL A 130 12.01 -7.76 -1.89
C VAL A 130 12.62 -7.19 -3.18
N GLN A 131 12.96 -5.90 -3.17
CA GLN A 131 13.39 -5.16 -4.38
C GLN A 131 14.90 -5.32 -4.61
N ARG A 132 15.30 -6.14 -5.59
CA ARG A 132 16.71 -6.38 -5.95
C ARG A 132 17.50 -5.08 -6.18
N GLU A 133 16.87 -4.13 -6.82
CA GLU A 133 17.46 -2.83 -7.19
C GLU A 133 17.85 -1.94 -5.98
N ARG A 134 17.51 -2.36 -4.77
CA ARG A 134 17.82 -1.65 -3.51
C ARG A 134 19.00 -2.23 -2.74
N PHE A 135 19.52 -3.37 -3.17
CA PHE A 135 20.64 -4.04 -2.52
C PHE A 135 21.95 -3.70 -3.22
N PHE A 136 22.95 -3.32 -2.44
CA PHE A 136 24.33 -3.14 -2.93
C PHE A 136 25.06 -4.48 -3.12
N ASN A 137 24.66 -5.51 -2.35
CA ASN A 137 25.24 -6.83 -2.37
C ASN A 137 24.18 -7.84 -2.84
N GLU A 138 24.52 -8.65 -3.88
CA GLU A 138 23.62 -9.66 -4.41
C GLU A 138 23.39 -10.82 -3.42
N GLU A 139 24.37 -11.13 -2.56
CA GLU A 139 24.25 -12.18 -1.53
C GLU A 139 23.14 -11.85 -0.54
N ASP A 140 23.04 -10.59 -0.08
CA ASP A 140 21.98 -10.15 0.81
C ASP A 140 20.60 -10.25 0.14
N TYR A 141 20.50 -9.88 -1.13
CA TYR A 141 19.26 -10.06 -1.87
C TYR A 141 18.87 -11.53 -1.98
N ILE A 142 19.81 -12.43 -2.35
CA ILE A 142 19.54 -13.87 -2.48
C ILE A 142 19.07 -14.45 -1.16
N ARG A 143 19.67 -14.05 -0.04
CA ARG A 143 19.29 -14.48 1.31
C ARG A 143 17.87 -14.04 1.69
N LEU A 144 17.47 -12.81 1.33
CA LEU A 144 16.24 -12.18 1.79
C LEU A 144 15.06 -12.32 0.81
N LYS A 145 15.31 -12.56 -0.49
CA LYS A 145 14.26 -12.59 -1.52
C LYS A 145 13.15 -13.62 -1.28
N ASN A 146 13.43 -14.69 -0.53
CA ASN A 146 12.49 -15.76 -0.22
C ASN A 146 12.08 -15.77 1.27
N SER A 147 12.34 -14.70 2.02
CA SER A 147 12.03 -14.64 3.46
C SER A 147 10.55 -14.84 3.73
N TYR A 148 9.70 -14.34 2.84
CA TYR A 148 8.25 -14.48 2.95
C TYR A 148 7.65 -14.93 1.64
N VAL A 149 7.06 -16.12 1.66
CA VAL A 149 6.27 -16.66 0.56
C VAL A 149 4.90 -17.04 1.12
N LEU A 150 3.86 -16.37 0.65
CA LEU A 150 2.48 -16.71 0.96
C LEU A 150 2.05 -17.88 0.08
N THR A 151 1.76 -19.01 0.70
CA THR A 151 1.21 -20.20 0.05
C THR A 151 -0.24 -20.40 0.49
N LYS A 152 -0.94 -21.31 -0.18
CA LYS A 152 -2.32 -21.66 0.16
C LYS A 152 -2.44 -22.25 1.57
N GLU A 153 -1.44 -23.04 2.00
CA GLU A 153 -1.37 -23.61 3.35
C GLU A 153 -1.23 -22.52 4.41
N LYS A 154 -0.38 -21.53 4.20
CA LYS A 154 -0.23 -20.40 5.12
C LYS A 154 -1.49 -19.54 5.12
N LEU A 155 -2.07 -19.28 3.96
CA LEU A 155 -3.31 -18.53 3.84
C LEU A 155 -4.48 -19.21 4.57
N ALA A 156 -4.45 -20.54 4.74
CA ALA A 156 -5.45 -21.27 5.53
C ALA A 156 -5.45 -20.90 7.03
N LEU A 157 -4.37 -20.31 7.55
CA LEU A 157 -4.29 -19.84 8.94
C LEU A 157 -5.04 -18.50 9.15
N ALA A 158 -5.30 -17.76 8.07
CA ALA A 158 -5.91 -16.45 8.12
C ALA A 158 -7.45 -16.52 8.11
N PRO A 159 -8.15 -15.46 8.59
CA PRO A 159 -9.59 -15.33 8.48
C PRO A 159 -10.09 -15.50 7.04
N ALA A 160 -11.27 -16.10 6.87
CA ALA A 160 -11.82 -16.40 5.56
C ALA A 160 -12.17 -15.14 4.73
N ASP A 161 -12.36 -14.00 5.38
CA ASP A 161 -12.68 -12.71 4.80
C ASP A 161 -11.50 -11.74 4.73
N MET A 162 -10.25 -12.19 5.06
CA MET A 162 -9.05 -11.37 5.01
C MET A 162 -8.56 -11.18 3.57
N PRO A 163 -8.69 -10.00 2.94
CA PRO A 163 -8.14 -9.76 1.63
C PRO A 163 -6.61 -9.69 1.64
N VAL A 164 -6.00 -10.26 0.61
CA VAL A 164 -4.57 -10.18 0.32
C VAL A 164 -4.36 -9.13 -0.77
N LEU A 165 -3.60 -8.09 -0.46
CA LEU A 165 -3.22 -7.01 -1.37
C LEU A 165 -1.75 -7.13 -1.76
N HIS A 166 -1.42 -6.64 -2.94
CA HIS A 166 -0.04 -6.55 -3.44
C HIS A 166 0.08 -5.45 -4.50
N PRO A 167 1.06 -4.54 -4.44
CA PRO A 167 1.18 -3.42 -5.40
C PRO A 167 1.62 -3.86 -6.81
N LEU A 168 1.93 -5.13 -7.00
CA LEU A 168 2.43 -5.74 -8.23
C LEU A 168 3.60 -4.94 -8.89
N PRO A 169 4.44 -5.55 -9.75
CA PRO A 169 4.43 -6.99 -10.06
C PRO A 169 4.99 -7.82 -8.89
N ARG A 170 4.46 -9.03 -8.73
CA ARG A 170 5.05 -10.03 -7.83
C ARG A 170 6.12 -10.86 -8.55
N VAL A 171 6.98 -11.53 -7.79
CA VAL A 171 7.97 -12.49 -8.29
C VAL A 171 7.62 -13.89 -7.75
N ASN A 172 7.90 -14.13 -6.46
CA ASN A 172 7.68 -15.44 -5.82
C ASN A 172 7.08 -15.31 -4.40
N GLU A 173 6.82 -14.09 -3.96
CA GLU A 173 6.30 -13.83 -2.60
C GLU A 173 4.84 -14.23 -2.40
N ILE A 174 4.13 -14.55 -3.47
CA ILE A 174 2.80 -15.19 -3.47
C ILE A 174 2.81 -16.29 -4.50
N THR A 175 2.50 -17.52 -4.12
CA THR A 175 2.43 -18.66 -5.03
C THR A 175 1.21 -18.59 -5.96
N LEU A 176 1.30 -19.25 -7.12
CA LEU A 176 0.26 -19.14 -8.16
C LEU A 176 -1.08 -19.75 -7.73
N ASP A 177 -1.06 -20.74 -6.87
CA ASP A 177 -2.25 -21.42 -6.35
C ASP A 177 -3.09 -20.53 -5.41
N VAL A 178 -2.53 -19.41 -4.92
CA VAL A 178 -3.25 -18.38 -4.16
C VAL A 178 -4.13 -17.53 -5.08
N ASP A 179 -3.85 -17.46 -6.38
CA ASP A 179 -4.62 -16.63 -7.33
C ASP A 179 -6.09 -17.02 -7.43
N ASP A 180 -6.40 -18.29 -7.22
CA ASP A 180 -7.77 -18.82 -7.26
C ASP A 180 -8.50 -18.68 -5.90
N ASP A 181 -7.82 -18.20 -4.86
CA ASP A 181 -8.45 -17.96 -3.55
C ASP A 181 -9.29 -16.68 -3.59
N PRO A 182 -10.53 -16.69 -3.08
CA PRO A 182 -11.40 -15.50 -3.09
C PRO A 182 -10.83 -14.32 -2.30
N ARG A 183 -9.85 -14.54 -1.44
CA ARG A 183 -9.14 -13.49 -0.69
C ARG A 183 -8.06 -12.80 -1.52
N ALA A 184 -7.65 -13.33 -2.68
CA ALA A 184 -6.69 -12.71 -3.59
C ALA A 184 -7.27 -11.43 -4.22
N ALA A 185 -7.06 -10.30 -3.56
CA ALA A 185 -7.62 -9.01 -3.95
C ALA A 185 -6.68 -8.16 -4.85
N TYR A 186 -5.46 -8.62 -5.10
CA TYR A 186 -4.45 -7.85 -5.83
C TYR A 186 -4.77 -7.65 -7.31
N PHE A 187 -5.59 -8.48 -7.94
CA PHE A 187 -6.07 -8.23 -9.30
C PHE A 187 -7.18 -7.19 -9.34
N ASP A 188 -8.13 -7.23 -8.40
CA ASP A 188 -9.13 -6.18 -8.23
C ASP A 188 -8.47 -4.83 -7.91
N GLN A 189 -7.39 -4.87 -7.11
CA GLN A 189 -6.57 -3.70 -6.78
C GLN A 189 -6.01 -3.03 -8.05
N VAL A 190 -5.61 -3.80 -9.07
CA VAL A 190 -5.18 -3.25 -10.37
C VAL A 190 -6.34 -2.53 -11.06
N GLN A 191 -7.51 -3.15 -11.12
CA GLN A 191 -8.71 -2.55 -11.73
C GLN A 191 -9.14 -1.30 -10.98
N ASN A 192 -9.11 -1.32 -9.65
CA ASN A 192 -9.37 -0.16 -8.81
C ASN A 192 -8.39 1.00 -9.09
N GLY A 193 -7.18 0.66 -9.53
CA GLY A 193 -6.20 1.64 -9.98
C GLY A 193 -6.67 2.46 -11.18
N VAL A 194 -7.43 1.89 -12.09
CA VAL A 194 -8.04 2.61 -13.22
C VAL A 194 -9.11 3.56 -12.71
N TYR A 195 -10.07 3.04 -11.95
CA TYR A 195 -11.19 3.84 -11.44
C TYR A 195 -10.73 4.99 -10.54
N MET A 196 -9.81 4.73 -9.63
CA MET A 196 -9.30 5.74 -8.70
C MET A 196 -8.54 6.87 -9.42
N ARG A 197 -7.76 6.53 -10.45
CA ARG A 197 -7.06 7.56 -11.25
C ARG A 197 -8.01 8.37 -12.10
N MET A 198 -9.04 7.77 -12.66
CA MET A 198 -10.12 8.48 -13.38
C MET A 198 -10.81 9.46 -12.43
N ALA A 199 -11.27 8.99 -11.27
CA ALA A 199 -11.92 9.82 -10.27
C ALA A 199 -11.02 10.98 -9.80
N LEU A 200 -9.74 10.71 -9.54
CA LEU A 200 -8.77 11.73 -9.14
C LEU A 200 -8.60 12.82 -10.22
N ILE A 201 -8.46 12.44 -11.49
CA ILE A 201 -8.34 13.39 -12.60
C ILE A 201 -9.62 14.21 -12.75
N MET A 202 -10.79 13.57 -12.71
CA MET A 202 -12.08 14.25 -12.81
C MET A 202 -12.25 15.26 -11.67
N THR A 203 -11.92 14.89 -10.44
CA THR A 203 -11.98 15.75 -9.27
C THR A 203 -11.06 16.98 -9.41
N LEU A 204 -9.78 16.76 -9.76
CA LEU A 204 -8.80 17.83 -9.89
C LEU A 204 -9.09 18.82 -11.03
N LEU A 205 -9.80 18.38 -12.05
CA LEU A 205 -10.20 19.20 -13.20
C LEU A 205 -11.62 19.77 -13.05
N GLY A 206 -12.31 19.49 -11.94
CA GLY A 206 -13.69 19.95 -11.71
C GLY A 206 -14.70 19.39 -12.73
N LEU A 207 -14.42 18.21 -13.29
CA LEU A 207 -15.31 17.59 -14.27
C LEU A 207 -16.56 17.02 -13.59
N LYS A 208 -17.70 17.21 -14.25
CA LYS A 208 -18.97 16.66 -13.79
C LYS A 208 -19.14 15.21 -14.25
N ASP A 209 -19.77 14.40 -13.41
CA ASP A 209 -20.25 13.08 -13.82
C ASP A 209 -21.26 13.24 -14.97
N PRO A 210 -21.04 12.63 -16.12
CA PRO A 210 -21.94 12.78 -17.28
C PRO A 210 -23.34 12.19 -17.04
N LYS A 211 -23.51 11.32 -16.03
CA LYS A 211 -24.80 10.70 -15.70
C LYS A 211 -25.58 11.49 -14.66
N THR A 212 -24.92 12.02 -13.64
CA THR A 212 -25.56 12.74 -12.52
C THR A 212 -25.49 14.25 -12.66
N GLY A 213 -24.57 14.77 -13.45
CA GLY A 213 -24.32 16.20 -13.58
C GLY A 213 -23.63 16.83 -12.36
N GLU A 214 -23.32 16.03 -11.34
CA GLU A 214 -22.67 16.48 -10.12
C GLU A 214 -21.14 16.53 -10.28
N VAL A 215 -20.49 17.48 -9.65
CA VAL A 215 -19.04 17.51 -9.51
C VAL A 215 -18.66 16.39 -8.54
N ALA A 216 -17.72 15.52 -8.93
CA ALA A 216 -17.35 14.33 -8.18
C ALA A 216 -16.95 14.62 -6.72
N PHE A 217 -16.43 15.83 -6.42
CA PHE A 217 -16.20 16.37 -5.07
C PHE A 217 -16.13 17.90 -5.13
N ASN A 218 -16.78 18.61 -4.21
CA ASN A 218 -16.45 19.99 -3.92
C ASN A 218 -15.16 20.03 -3.10
N VAL A 219 -14.08 20.51 -3.70
CA VAL A 219 -12.81 20.82 -3.01
C VAL A 219 -12.89 22.28 -2.51
N GLU A 220 -13.97 22.62 -1.83
CA GLU A 220 -14.08 23.86 -1.07
C GLU A 220 -13.86 23.53 0.40
N GLY A 221 -12.64 23.82 0.89
CA GLY A 221 -12.24 23.64 2.27
C GLY A 221 -10.73 23.66 2.43
#